data_8d11603389f57b69aa497daaec337761
#
_entry.id   8d11603389f57b69aa497daaec337761
#
_cell.length_a   1.000
_cell.length_b   1.000
_cell.length_c   1.000
_cell.angle_alpha   90.00
_cell.angle_beta   90.00
_cell.angle_gamma   90.00
#
_symmetry.space_group_name_H-M   'P 1'
#
loop_
_entity.id
_entity.type
_entity.pdbx_description
1 polymer ?
#
loop_
_entity_poly.entity_id
_entity_poly.type
_entity_poly.pdbx_seq_one_letter_code
_entity_poly.pdbx_strand_id
1 'polypeptide(L)'
;TAARMENAAIVEETYEELKVAACVTAGVEGNAGCAGDPAGYYGAGARPEIYRPGTINILLFINADMPPGILTRALVTCTEGKMAALRELMVGSRYSENPATGTGTDSTIIVCDPKSPLYFRSAGKHNKLGELIGKTVKEAVKKALGNQNHLYPSTQHSVTERLRRYGVTEEVLYSYFREYKKDGIEEEWRHLWRKIDRGS
;
A
#
# COMPACT_ATOMS: atom_id res chain seq x y z
N THR A 1 -3.58 -17.07 -3.04
CA THR A 1 -3.89 -15.64 -3.07
C THR A 1 -5.37 -15.41 -3.37
N ALA A 2 -5.97 -14.36 -2.84
CA ALA A 2 -7.33 -13.92 -3.16
C ALA A 2 -7.33 -12.93 -4.37
N ALA A 3 -6.17 -12.44 -4.79
CA ALA A 3 -6.02 -11.66 -6.01
C ALA A 3 -5.84 -12.59 -7.23
N ARG A 4 -6.21 -12.14 -8.41
CA ARG A 4 -6.05 -12.89 -9.65
C ARG A 4 -4.58 -12.98 -10.03
N MET A 5 -4.13 -14.19 -10.42
CA MET A 5 -2.73 -14.42 -10.80
C MET A 5 -2.34 -13.68 -12.08
N GLU A 6 -3.27 -13.49 -13.01
CA GLU A 6 -3.06 -12.71 -14.23
C GLU A 6 -2.75 -11.24 -13.98
N ASN A 7 -3.13 -10.73 -12.81
CA ASN A 7 -2.85 -9.35 -12.36
C ASN A 7 -1.53 -9.23 -11.57
N ALA A 8 -0.77 -10.32 -11.46
CA ALA A 8 0.53 -10.28 -10.81
C ALA A 8 1.46 -9.28 -11.50
N ALA A 9 2.25 -8.59 -10.70
CA ALA A 9 3.27 -7.68 -11.18
C ALA A 9 4.67 -8.18 -10.81
N ILE A 10 5.58 -8.11 -11.75
CA ILE A 10 7.00 -8.38 -11.54
C ILE A 10 7.76 -7.09 -11.80
N VAL A 11 8.60 -6.71 -10.85
CA VAL A 11 9.51 -5.55 -10.95
C VAL A 11 10.90 -5.99 -10.53
N GLU A 12 11.91 -5.58 -11.27
CA GLU A 12 13.32 -5.78 -10.95
C GLU A 12 14.03 -4.42 -10.92
N GLU A 13 14.88 -4.24 -9.94
CA GLU A 13 15.81 -3.12 -9.82
C GLU A 13 17.24 -3.63 -9.70
N THR A 14 18.16 -2.93 -10.32
CA THR A 14 19.58 -3.33 -10.39
C THR A 14 20.47 -2.17 -9.99
N TYR A 15 21.54 -2.47 -9.30
CA TYR A 15 22.65 -1.55 -9.06
C TYR A 15 23.96 -2.32 -9.12
N GLU A 16 24.80 -2.02 -10.09
CA GLU A 16 25.97 -2.81 -10.43
C GLU A 16 25.58 -4.28 -10.62
N GLU A 17 26.15 -5.19 -9.84
CA GLU A 17 25.86 -6.63 -9.89
C GLU A 17 24.68 -7.04 -9.00
N LEU A 18 24.25 -6.16 -8.08
CA LEU A 18 23.12 -6.44 -7.19
C LEU A 18 21.80 -6.32 -7.92
N LYS A 19 20.98 -7.38 -7.83
CA LYS A 19 19.62 -7.43 -8.40
C LYS A 19 18.62 -7.77 -7.32
N VAL A 20 17.51 -7.05 -7.33
CA VAL A 20 16.36 -7.31 -6.46
C VAL A 20 15.12 -7.38 -7.33
N ALA A 21 14.38 -8.48 -7.26
CA ALA A 21 13.14 -8.66 -7.98
C ALA A 21 11.99 -8.97 -7.02
N ALA A 22 10.82 -8.38 -7.24
CA ALA A 22 9.60 -8.68 -6.51
C ALA A 22 8.51 -9.16 -7.46
N CYS A 23 7.89 -10.29 -7.13
CA CYS A 23 6.67 -10.77 -7.74
C CYS A 23 5.53 -10.58 -6.74
N VAL A 24 4.51 -9.81 -7.12
CA VAL A 24 3.43 -9.39 -6.21
C VAL A 24 2.07 -9.69 -6.81
N THR A 25 1.19 -10.29 -6.02
CA THR A 25 -0.26 -10.26 -6.24
C THR A 25 -0.90 -9.43 -5.13
N ALA A 26 -1.79 -8.50 -5.46
CA ALA A 26 -2.38 -7.60 -4.49
C ALA A 26 -3.85 -7.31 -4.77
N GLY A 27 -4.68 -7.30 -3.71
CA GLY A 27 -6.07 -6.90 -3.75
C GLY A 27 -6.50 -6.36 -2.39
N VAL A 28 -7.12 -5.18 -2.35
CA VAL A 28 -7.40 -4.42 -1.11
C VAL A 28 -8.87 -4.05 -0.93
N GLU A 29 -9.77 -4.44 -1.83
CA GLU A 29 -11.18 -4.02 -1.79
C GLU A 29 -11.93 -4.48 -0.54
N GLY A 30 -11.68 -5.72 -0.09
CA GLY A 30 -12.50 -6.36 0.94
C GLY A 30 -12.01 -6.18 2.37
N ASN A 31 -10.70 -6.22 2.61
CA ASN A 31 -10.14 -6.32 3.96
C ASN A 31 -8.86 -5.50 4.18
N ALA A 32 -8.67 -4.42 3.43
CA ALA A 32 -7.60 -3.46 3.75
C ALA A 32 -7.77 -2.95 5.18
N GLY A 33 -6.69 -2.96 5.95
CA GLY A 33 -6.70 -2.55 7.35
C GLY A 33 -5.43 -1.84 7.76
N CYS A 34 -5.52 -1.08 8.83
CA CYS A 34 -4.38 -0.46 9.47
C CYS A 34 -3.92 -1.31 10.66
N ALA A 35 -2.63 -1.51 10.81
CA ALA A 35 -2.10 -2.15 12.01
C ALA A 35 -2.50 -1.34 13.25
N GLY A 36 -3.18 -2.00 14.21
CA GLY A 36 -3.76 -1.37 15.39
C GLY A 36 -5.26 -1.07 15.28
N ASP A 37 -5.90 -1.33 14.15
CA ASP A 37 -7.36 -1.27 14.06
C ASP A 37 -8.02 -2.30 15.00
N PRO A 38 -9.25 -2.03 15.49
CA PRO A 38 -9.96 -2.98 16.34
C PRO A 38 -10.13 -4.35 15.67
N ALA A 39 -9.75 -5.41 16.37
CA ALA A 39 -9.93 -6.77 15.87
C ALA A 39 -11.40 -7.19 15.90
N GLY A 40 -11.87 -7.85 14.84
CA GLY A 40 -13.22 -8.37 14.74
C GLY A 40 -13.45 -9.70 15.53
N TYR A 41 -12.36 -10.35 16.01
CA TYR A 41 -12.45 -11.61 16.78
C TYR A 41 -11.20 -11.81 17.64
N TYR A 42 -11.34 -12.61 18.70
CA TYR A 42 -10.25 -12.83 19.66
C TYR A 42 -9.11 -13.72 19.12
N GLY A 43 -9.41 -14.65 18.20
CA GLY A 43 -8.40 -15.47 17.51
C GLY A 43 -7.89 -16.70 18.27
N ALA A 44 -8.19 -16.84 19.56
CA ALA A 44 -7.82 -18.01 20.37
C ALA A 44 -8.87 -19.11 20.28
N GLY A 45 -9.20 -19.60 19.08
CA GLY A 45 -10.24 -20.60 18.86
C GLY A 45 -10.68 -20.69 17.40
N ALA A 46 -11.99 -20.88 17.19
CA ALA A 46 -12.56 -21.01 15.84
C ALA A 46 -12.28 -19.79 14.96
N ARG A 47 -12.11 -20.03 13.64
CA ARG A 47 -11.95 -18.96 12.66
C ARG A 47 -13.28 -18.19 12.51
N PRO A 48 -13.24 -16.90 12.14
CA PRO A 48 -14.46 -16.14 11.87
C PRO A 48 -15.23 -16.75 10.69
N GLU A 49 -16.55 -16.77 10.79
CA GLU A 49 -17.42 -17.28 9.72
C GLU A 49 -17.41 -16.41 8.47
N ILE A 50 -17.12 -15.12 8.60
CA ILE A 50 -17.11 -14.16 7.49
C ILE A 50 -15.66 -13.86 7.08
N TYR A 51 -15.27 -14.36 5.91
CA TYR A 51 -14.01 -14.05 5.27
C TYR A 51 -14.22 -12.99 4.16
N ARG A 52 -13.56 -11.86 4.27
CA ARG A 52 -13.55 -10.83 3.22
C ARG A 52 -12.33 -11.03 2.33
N PRO A 53 -12.49 -11.10 0.98
CA PRO A 53 -11.37 -11.28 0.08
C PRO A 53 -10.47 -10.04 0.07
N GLY A 54 -9.20 -10.29 -0.10
CA GLY A 54 -8.14 -9.28 -0.18
C GLY A 54 -6.87 -9.84 0.44
N THR A 55 -5.75 -9.63 -0.23
CA THR A 55 -4.43 -10.07 0.23
C THR A 55 -3.34 -9.38 -0.57
N ILE A 56 -2.17 -9.21 0.01
CA ILE A 56 -0.96 -8.80 -0.67
C ILE A 56 0.09 -9.88 -0.43
N ASN A 57 0.43 -10.62 -1.47
CA ASN A 57 1.49 -11.63 -1.42
C ASN A 57 2.71 -11.13 -2.18
N ILE A 58 3.87 -11.18 -1.53
CA ILE A 58 5.13 -10.69 -2.07
C ILE A 58 6.16 -11.83 -2.06
N LEU A 59 6.72 -12.16 -3.23
CA LEU A 59 7.91 -12.97 -3.34
C LEU A 59 9.06 -12.04 -3.73
N LEU A 60 10.03 -11.89 -2.83
CA LEU A 60 11.19 -11.03 -3.01
C LEU A 60 12.44 -11.88 -3.23
N PHE A 61 13.10 -11.68 -4.35
CA PHE A 61 14.32 -12.39 -4.75
C PHE A 61 15.50 -11.42 -4.72
N ILE A 62 16.60 -11.85 -4.09
CA ILE A 62 17.84 -11.08 -3.93
C ILE A 62 19.00 -11.96 -4.36
N ASN A 63 19.75 -11.55 -5.36
CA ASN A 63 20.91 -12.30 -5.89
C ASN A 63 22.18 -12.16 -5.02
N ALA A 64 22.01 -12.01 -3.72
CA ALA A 64 23.12 -11.84 -2.77
C ALA A 64 22.97 -12.82 -1.61
N ASP A 65 24.10 -13.16 -0.97
CA ASP A 65 24.13 -13.90 0.29
C ASP A 65 24.01 -12.96 1.48
N MET A 66 23.34 -13.44 2.53
CA MET A 66 23.17 -12.71 3.79
C MET A 66 22.84 -13.65 4.95
N PRO A 67 23.24 -13.32 6.18
CA PRO A 67 22.89 -14.11 7.35
C PRO A 67 21.40 -14.01 7.69
N PRO A 68 20.81 -15.00 8.40
CA PRO A 68 19.38 -15.06 8.73
C PRO A 68 18.81 -13.79 9.37
N GLY A 69 19.58 -13.12 10.24
CA GLY A 69 19.16 -11.86 10.85
C GLY A 69 18.98 -10.72 9.83
N ILE A 70 19.72 -10.76 8.72
CA ILE A 70 19.57 -9.76 7.66
C ILE A 70 18.37 -10.07 6.76
N LEU A 71 18.01 -11.34 6.56
CA LEU A 71 16.74 -11.72 5.93
C LEU A 71 15.56 -11.17 6.73
N THR A 72 15.59 -11.25 8.07
CA THR A 72 14.58 -10.63 8.93
C THR A 72 14.54 -9.11 8.75
N ARG A 73 15.70 -8.46 8.62
CA ARG A 73 15.75 -7.02 8.34
C ARG A 73 15.23 -6.70 6.94
N ALA A 74 15.50 -7.53 5.95
CA ALA A 74 14.95 -7.39 4.59
C ALA A 74 13.42 -7.49 4.61
N LEU A 75 12.84 -8.39 5.43
CA LEU A 75 11.39 -8.48 5.63
C LEU A 75 10.79 -7.18 6.17
N VAL A 76 11.44 -6.55 7.14
CA VAL A 76 11.01 -5.24 7.67
C VAL A 76 11.02 -4.19 6.56
N THR A 77 12.11 -4.08 5.79
CA THR A 77 12.22 -3.11 4.69
C THR A 77 11.21 -3.39 3.56
N CYS A 78 10.95 -4.67 3.26
CA CYS A 78 9.92 -5.09 2.32
C CYS A 78 8.52 -4.63 2.79
N THR A 79 8.20 -4.84 4.08
CA THR A 79 6.94 -4.39 4.68
C THR A 79 6.80 -2.86 4.62
N GLU A 80 7.88 -2.12 4.92
CA GLU A 80 7.90 -0.65 4.78
C GLU A 80 7.67 -0.22 3.31
N GLY A 81 8.23 -0.93 2.33
CA GLY A 81 8.01 -0.69 0.90
C GLY A 81 6.55 -0.91 0.48
N LYS A 82 5.92 -2.00 0.98
CA LYS A 82 4.48 -2.24 0.80
C LYS A 82 3.64 -1.11 1.38
N MET A 83 3.92 -0.69 2.62
CA MET A 83 3.21 0.40 3.27
C MET A 83 3.37 1.73 2.52
N ALA A 84 4.57 2.01 1.98
CA ALA A 84 4.81 3.20 1.18
C ALA A 84 3.94 3.21 -0.08
N ALA A 85 3.77 2.06 -0.77
CA ALA A 85 2.88 1.93 -1.91
C ALA A 85 1.42 2.23 -1.56
N LEU A 86 0.90 1.61 -0.47
CA LEU A 86 -0.48 1.82 -0.01
C LEU A 86 -0.73 3.28 0.36
N ARG A 87 0.25 3.93 0.96
CA ARG A 87 0.20 5.35 1.33
C ARG A 87 0.19 6.28 0.11
N GLU A 88 1.03 6.00 -0.90
CA GLU A 88 1.03 6.76 -2.16
C GLU A 88 -0.29 6.62 -2.90
N LEU A 89 -0.89 5.44 -2.88
CA LEU A 89 -2.21 5.15 -3.47
C LEU A 89 -3.39 5.55 -2.56
N MET A 90 -3.11 6.06 -1.36
CA MET A 90 -4.13 6.49 -0.39
C MET A 90 -5.19 5.44 -0.08
N VAL A 91 -4.77 4.18 0.01
CA VAL A 91 -5.67 3.08 0.38
C VAL A 91 -6.14 3.29 1.82
N GLY A 92 -7.45 3.44 2.01
CA GLY A 92 -8.05 3.57 3.34
C GLY A 92 -8.26 2.22 4.03
N SER A 93 -8.22 2.20 5.35
CA SER A 93 -8.69 1.07 6.13
C SER A 93 -10.20 0.88 5.96
N ARG A 94 -10.66 -0.38 6.04
CA ARG A 94 -12.10 -0.73 6.11
C ARG A 94 -12.62 -0.76 7.54
N TYR A 95 -11.75 -0.53 8.51
CA TYR A 95 -12.04 -0.70 9.94
C TYR A 95 -11.83 0.59 10.75
N SER A 96 -11.24 1.61 10.14
CA SER A 96 -10.99 2.92 10.75
C SER A 96 -10.80 3.99 9.67
N GLU A 97 -10.68 5.27 10.07
CA GLU A 97 -10.35 6.39 9.18
C GLU A 97 -8.83 6.47 8.85
N ASN A 98 -8.04 5.50 9.29
CA ASN A 98 -6.62 5.47 9.05
C ASN A 98 -6.27 4.97 7.64
N PRO A 99 -5.13 5.39 7.08
CA PRO A 99 -4.56 4.74 5.90
C PRO A 99 -4.24 3.27 6.17
N ALA A 100 -4.56 2.39 5.24
CA ALA A 100 -4.24 0.98 5.37
C ALA A 100 -2.72 0.73 5.36
N THR A 101 -2.28 -0.27 6.12
CA THR A 101 -0.90 -0.74 6.15
C THR A 101 -0.73 -2.10 5.47
N GLY A 102 -1.85 -2.73 5.13
CA GLY A 102 -1.91 -4.05 4.50
C GLY A 102 -3.33 -4.59 4.49
N THR A 103 -3.44 -5.91 4.42
CA THR A 103 -4.69 -6.65 4.60
C THR A 103 -4.54 -7.65 5.75
N GLY A 104 -5.64 -8.27 6.17
CA GLY A 104 -5.61 -9.27 7.25
C GLY A 104 -4.86 -10.57 6.90
N THR A 105 -4.46 -10.77 5.64
CA THR A 105 -3.90 -12.03 5.14
C THR A 105 -2.63 -11.87 4.31
N ASP A 106 -1.94 -10.76 4.45
CA ASP A 106 -0.68 -10.51 3.74
C ASP A 106 0.37 -11.58 4.04
N SER A 107 1.14 -11.94 3.01
CA SER A 107 2.24 -12.89 3.14
C SER A 107 3.47 -12.40 2.36
N THR A 108 4.65 -12.69 2.91
CA THR A 108 5.92 -12.32 2.28
C THR A 108 6.90 -13.48 2.38
N ILE A 109 7.51 -13.82 1.25
CA ILE A 109 8.62 -14.76 1.16
C ILE A 109 9.83 -14.01 0.62
N ILE A 110 10.98 -14.17 1.28
CA ILE A 110 12.26 -13.60 0.83
C ILE A 110 13.22 -14.72 0.52
N VAL A 111 13.81 -14.65 -0.66
CA VAL A 111 14.80 -15.60 -1.17
C VAL A 111 16.09 -14.86 -1.43
N CYS A 112 17.19 -15.36 -0.86
CA CYS A 112 18.55 -14.92 -1.18
C CYS A 112 19.34 -16.04 -1.87
N ASP A 113 20.46 -15.70 -2.49
CA ASP A 113 21.37 -16.68 -3.09
C ASP A 113 22.59 -16.92 -2.19
N PRO A 114 22.64 -18.03 -1.44
CA PRO A 114 23.74 -18.34 -0.53
C PRO A 114 25.05 -18.69 -1.25
N LYS A 115 25.06 -18.79 -2.58
CA LYS A 115 26.26 -19.03 -3.39
C LYS A 115 26.77 -17.75 -4.07
N SER A 116 26.07 -16.64 -3.89
CA SER A 116 26.47 -15.35 -4.46
C SER A 116 27.80 -14.87 -3.88
N PRO A 117 28.68 -14.27 -4.70
CA PRO A 117 29.86 -13.57 -4.19
C PRO A 117 29.51 -12.25 -3.49
N LEU A 118 28.29 -11.72 -3.73
CA LEU A 118 27.80 -10.52 -3.06
C LEU A 118 27.31 -10.89 -1.67
N TYR A 119 27.89 -10.28 -0.64
CA TYR A 119 27.54 -10.57 0.76
C TYR A 119 27.12 -9.29 1.49
N PHE A 120 25.86 -9.24 1.97
CA PHE A 120 25.31 -8.09 2.66
C PHE A 120 25.10 -8.34 4.15
N ARG A 121 25.57 -7.39 4.98
CA ARG A 121 25.37 -7.38 6.44
C ARG A 121 24.31 -6.39 6.91
N SER A 122 23.58 -5.78 5.98
CA SER A 122 22.47 -4.89 6.27
C SER A 122 21.49 -4.85 5.09
N ALA A 123 20.20 -4.83 5.39
CA ALA A 123 19.11 -4.63 4.44
C ALA A 123 18.23 -3.44 4.83
N GLY A 124 18.77 -2.51 5.65
CA GLY A 124 18.07 -1.30 6.06
C GLY A 124 18.02 -0.27 4.94
N LYS A 125 17.03 0.60 4.97
CA LYS A 125 16.71 1.59 3.89
C LYS A 125 17.83 2.59 3.57
N HIS A 126 18.86 2.71 4.40
CA HIS A 126 19.99 3.61 4.18
C HIS A 126 21.19 2.95 3.50
N ASN A 127 21.11 1.66 3.15
CA ASN A 127 22.08 1.01 2.29
C ASN A 127 21.46 0.65 0.92
N LYS A 128 22.30 0.32 -0.06
CA LYS A 128 21.85 0.08 -1.42
C LYS A 128 20.88 -1.11 -1.54
N LEU A 129 21.12 -2.20 -0.81
CA LEU A 129 20.21 -3.35 -0.79
C LEU A 129 18.81 -2.93 -0.28
N GLY A 130 18.75 -2.22 0.84
CA GLY A 130 17.47 -1.76 1.38
C GLY A 130 16.76 -0.72 0.50
N GLU A 131 17.52 0.15 -0.17
CA GLU A 131 16.98 1.06 -1.18
C GLU A 131 16.31 0.27 -2.32
N LEU A 132 17.00 -0.72 -2.90
CA LEU A 132 16.45 -1.53 -3.98
C LEU A 132 15.23 -2.33 -3.52
N ILE A 133 15.27 -2.95 -2.34
CA ILE A 133 14.10 -3.64 -1.77
C ILE A 133 12.90 -2.70 -1.71
N GLY A 134 13.09 -1.51 -1.13
CA GLY A 134 12.00 -0.54 -0.98
C GLY A 134 11.42 -0.09 -2.32
N LYS A 135 12.28 0.24 -3.31
CA LYS A 135 11.85 0.65 -4.66
C LYS A 135 11.10 -0.48 -5.38
N THR A 136 11.72 -1.67 -5.45
CA THR A 136 11.18 -2.82 -6.16
C THR A 136 9.80 -3.22 -5.62
N VAL A 137 9.69 -3.36 -4.30
CA VAL A 137 8.44 -3.75 -3.64
C VAL A 137 7.37 -2.68 -3.81
N LYS A 138 7.72 -1.41 -3.60
CA LYS A 138 6.77 -0.31 -3.77
C LYS A 138 6.18 -0.28 -5.17
N GLU A 139 7.00 -0.34 -6.20
CA GLU A 139 6.52 -0.32 -7.58
C GLU A 139 5.76 -1.59 -7.96
N ALA A 140 6.19 -2.77 -7.49
CA ALA A 140 5.47 -4.02 -7.75
C ALA A 140 4.07 -4.04 -7.12
N VAL A 141 3.94 -3.57 -5.86
CA VAL A 141 2.65 -3.45 -5.18
C VAL A 141 1.74 -2.45 -5.90
N LYS A 142 2.26 -1.29 -6.30
CA LYS A 142 1.49 -0.29 -7.06
C LYS A 142 0.98 -0.86 -8.39
N LYS A 143 1.84 -1.54 -9.15
CA LYS A 143 1.45 -2.18 -10.42
C LYS A 143 0.39 -3.27 -10.19
N ALA A 144 0.57 -4.15 -9.21
CA ALA A 144 -0.38 -5.20 -8.90
C ALA A 144 -1.76 -4.64 -8.49
N LEU A 145 -1.80 -3.59 -7.67
CA LEU A 145 -3.03 -2.91 -7.29
C LEU A 145 -3.66 -2.13 -8.45
N GLY A 146 -2.84 -1.55 -9.33
CA GLY A 146 -3.32 -0.97 -10.58
C GLY A 146 -4.02 -1.99 -11.46
N ASN A 147 -3.42 -3.15 -11.65
CA ASN A 147 -3.98 -4.25 -12.45
C ASN A 147 -5.24 -4.85 -11.82
N GLN A 148 -5.26 -5.04 -10.51
CA GLN A 148 -6.33 -5.74 -9.78
C GLN A 148 -7.50 -4.83 -9.42
N ASN A 149 -7.23 -3.62 -8.94
CA ASN A 149 -8.21 -2.72 -8.34
C ASN A 149 -8.34 -1.38 -9.08
N HIS A 150 -7.65 -1.20 -10.21
CA HIS A 150 -7.58 0.07 -10.95
C HIS A 150 -7.12 1.25 -10.07
N LEU A 151 -6.27 0.98 -9.08
CA LEU A 151 -5.70 1.98 -8.20
C LEU A 151 -4.45 2.60 -8.84
N TYR A 152 -4.62 3.78 -9.41
CA TYR A 152 -3.53 4.59 -9.98
C TYR A 152 -3.50 5.96 -9.29
N PRO A 153 -2.38 6.67 -9.29
CA PRO A 153 -2.34 8.04 -8.79
C PRO A 153 -3.44 8.92 -9.39
N SER A 154 -3.71 8.77 -10.69
CA SER A 154 -4.76 9.50 -11.40
C SER A 154 -6.20 9.19 -10.94
N THR A 155 -6.44 8.00 -10.38
CA THR A 155 -7.77 7.61 -9.85
C THR A 155 -7.92 7.92 -8.36
N GLN A 156 -6.83 8.34 -7.70
CA GLN A 156 -6.78 8.64 -6.26
C GLN A 156 -6.58 10.13 -5.97
N HIS A 157 -6.87 10.98 -6.96
CA HIS A 157 -6.84 12.43 -6.81
C HIS A 157 -8.09 12.89 -6.06
N SER A 158 -8.02 12.92 -4.75
CA SER A 158 -9.08 13.48 -3.92
C SER A 158 -8.47 14.21 -2.72
N VAL A 159 -8.79 15.49 -2.62
CA VAL A 159 -8.40 16.32 -1.48
C VAL A 159 -9.12 15.85 -0.22
N THR A 160 -10.39 15.49 -0.33
CA THR A 160 -11.19 15.00 0.78
C THR A 160 -10.67 13.69 1.35
N GLU A 161 -10.31 12.72 0.50
CA GLU A 161 -9.71 11.47 0.99
C GLU A 161 -8.42 11.73 1.78
N ARG A 162 -7.61 12.73 1.39
CA ARG A 162 -6.40 13.11 2.13
C ARG A 162 -6.70 13.75 3.47
N LEU A 163 -7.76 14.54 3.55
CA LEU A 163 -8.08 15.40 4.69
C LEU A 163 -9.16 14.81 5.61
N ARG A 164 -9.82 13.73 5.20
CA ARG A 164 -10.92 13.08 5.95
C ARG A 164 -10.55 12.81 7.42
N ARG A 165 -9.36 12.27 7.67
CA ARG A 165 -8.87 11.97 9.03
C ARG A 165 -8.70 13.22 9.93
N TYR A 166 -8.73 14.41 9.34
CA TYR A 166 -8.70 15.68 10.06
C TYR A 166 -10.10 16.30 10.20
N GLY A 167 -11.14 15.53 9.88
CA GLY A 167 -12.53 16.01 9.93
C GLY A 167 -12.92 16.92 8.76
N VAL A 168 -12.07 17.04 7.74
CA VAL A 168 -12.40 17.84 6.55
C VAL A 168 -13.17 16.98 5.57
N THR A 169 -14.48 17.18 5.53
CA THR A 169 -15.41 16.51 4.60
C THR A 169 -16.04 17.53 3.65
N GLU A 170 -16.72 17.04 2.60
CA GLU A 170 -17.46 17.91 1.69
C GLU A 170 -18.51 18.75 2.44
N GLU A 171 -19.23 18.15 3.39
CA GLU A 171 -20.26 18.83 4.17
C GLU A 171 -19.68 19.96 5.00
N VAL A 172 -18.53 19.73 5.65
CA VAL A 172 -17.82 20.74 6.43
C VAL A 172 -17.38 21.90 5.55
N LEU A 173 -16.77 21.61 4.39
CA LEU A 173 -16.35 22.65 3.46
C LEU A 173 -17.54 23.39 2.84
N TYR A 174 -18.64 22.68 2.56
CA TYR A 174 -19.86 23.30 2.06
C TYR A 174 -20.49 24.24 3.12
N SER A 175 -20.44 23.89 4.41
CA SER A 175 -20.94 24.76 5.48
C SER A 175 -20.19 26.08 5.52
N TYR A 176 -18.85 26.04 5.41
CA TYR A 176 -18.01 27.25 5.35
C TYR A 176 -18.27 28.06 4.08
N PHE A 177 -18.43 27.39 2.92
CA PHE A 177 -18.76 28.08 1.68
C PHE A 177 -20.08 28.86 1.79
N ARG A 178 -21.12 28.26 2.37
CA ARG A 178 -22.41 28.92 2.61
C ARG A 178 -22.33 30.11 3.54
N GLU A 179 -21.50 29.99 4.59
CA GLU A 179 -21.27 31.09 5.53
C GLU A 179 -20.58 32.29 4.87
N TYR A 180 -19.61 31.99 3.99
CA TYR A 180 -18.82 33.02 3.30
C TYR A 180 -19.60 33.66 2.14
N LYS A 181 -20.33 32.87 1.38
CA LYS A 181 -21.14 33.30 0.23
C LYS A 181 -22.62 33.24 0.59
N LYS A 182 -23.15 34.35 1.12
CA LYS A 182 -24.53 34.47 1.61
C LYS A 182 -25.61 34.08 0.57
N ASP A 183 -25.29 34.15 -0.72
CA ASP A 183 -26.19 33.84 -1.85
C ASP A 183 -25.67 32.66 -2.70
N GLY A 184 -24.86 31.76 -2.14
CA GLY A 184 -24.25 30.65 -2.85
C GLY A 184 -25.26 29.61 -3.31
N ILE A 185 -25.35 29.41 -4.61
CA ILE A 185 -26.20 28.39 -5.23
C ILE A 185 -25.48 27.04 -5.12
N GLU A 186 -26.20 25.98 -4.78
CA GLU A 186 -25.68 24.60 -4.67
C GLU A 186 -24.97 24.14 -5.96
N GLU A 187 -25.44 24.61 -7.10
CA GLU A 187 -24.84 24.34 -8.41
C GLU A 187 -23.43 24.91 -8.57
N GLU A 188 -23.20 26.14 -8.05
CA GLU A 188 -21.89 26.78 -8.03
C GLU A 188 -20.91 26.02 -7.12
N TRP A 189 -21.39 25.54 -5.98
CA TRP A 189 -20.62 24.66 -5.12
C TRP A 189 -20.19 23.37 -5.82
N ARG A 190 -21.14 22.67 -6.45
CA ARG A 190 -20.85 21.41 -7.15
C ARG A 190 -19.83 21.58 -8.27
N HIS A 191 -19.85 22.71 -8.98
CA HIS A 191 -18.85 23.04 -10.00
C HIS A 191 -17.48 23.32 -9.38
N LEU A 192 -17.42 24.13 -8.34
CA LEU A 192 -16.21 24.47 -7.61
C LEU A 192 -15.61 23.22 -6.96
N TRP A 193 -16.45 22.39 -6.36
CA TRP A 193 -16.05 21.17 -5.68
C TRP A 193 -15.33 20.18 -6.60
N ARG A 194 -15.85 19.93 -7.78
CA ARG A 194 -15.20 19.04 -8.75
C ARG A 194 -13.78 19.51 -9.09
N LYS A 195 -13.62 20.83 -9.26
CA LYS A 195 -12.29 21.42 -9.53
C LYS A 195 -11.33 21.30 -8.35
N ILE A 196 -11.83 21.48 -7.12
CA ILE A 196 -11.00 21.42 -5.91
C ILE A 196 -10.63 19.97 -5.60
N ASP A 197 -11.60 19.06 -5.59
CA ASP A 197 -11.39 17.68 -5.13
C ASP A 197 -10.60 16.84 -6.15
N ARG A 198 -10.89 16.98 -7.43
CA ARG A 198 -10.34 16.12 -8.48
C ARG A 198 -9.48 16.83 -9.52
N GLY A 199 -9.39 18.14 -9.49
CA GLY A 199 -8.57 18.91 -10.41
C GLY A 199 -9.07 18.90 -11.87
N SER A 200 -10.37 18.66 -12.08
CA SER A 200 -10.99 18.55 -13.42
C SER A 200 -11.98 19.67 -13.73
#